data_36b9b450b424093c34cb4f5838d152dd
#
_entry.id   36b9b450b424093c34cb4f5838d152dd
#
_cell.length_a   1.000
_cell.length_b   1.000
_cell.length_c   1.000
_cell.angle_alpha   90.00
_cell.angle_beta   90.00
_cell.angle_gamma   90.00
#
_symmetry.space_group_name_H-M   'P 1'
#
loop_
_entity.id
_entity.type
_entity.pdbx_description
1 polymer ?
#
loop_
_entity_poly.entity_id
_entity_poly.type
_entity_poly.pdbx_seq_one_letter_code
_entity_poly.pdbx_strand_id
1 'polypeptide(L)'
;MFVLVSYDVAIDDGGAKRLRRVAKACRNYGQRVQYSVFECIVDPAQWTVLRDNLIREIDEGKDSLRFYYLGSNWRRRVEHVGAKKGIDQEGPMIV
;
A
#
# COMPACT_ATOMS: atom_id res chain seq x y z
N MET A 1 4.35 9.27 11.66
CA MET A 1 3.16 8.50 11.23
C MET A 1 3.51 7.05 11.07
N PHE A 2 2.59 6.21 11.35
CA PHE A 2 2.75 4.78 11.15
C PHE A 2 1.75 4.34 10.09
N VAL A 3 2.24 3.80 8.99
CA VAL A 3 1.39 3.39 7.88
C VAL A 3 1.72 1.95 7.49
N LEU A 4 0.69 1.12 7.41
CA LEU A 4 0.82 -0.19 6.79
C LEU A 4 0.48 -0.06 5.32
N VAL A 5 1.39 -0.51 4.47
CA VAL A 5 1.17 -0.54 3.03
C VAL A 5 0.97 -1.98 2.60
N SER A 6 -0.19 -2.26 2.04
CA SER A 6 -0.51 -3.57 1.46
C SER A 6 -0.69 -3.39 -0.03
N TYR A 7 -0.15 -4.29 -0.83
CA TYR A 7 -0.27 -4.20 -2.27
C TYR A 7 -0.56 -5.55 -2.90
N ASP A 8 -1.26 -5.48 -4.03
CA ASP A 8 -1.59 -6.64 -4.82
C ASP A 8 -1.35 -6.28 -6.27
N VAL A 9 -0.36 -6.90 -6.90
CA VAL A 9 0.06 -6.59 -8.25
C VAL A 9 -0.33 -7.75 -9.17
N ALA A 10 -0.97 -7.42 -10.28
CA ALA A 10 -1.46 -8.43 -11.22
C ALA A 10 -0.30 -9.22 -11.84
N ILE A 11 -0.55 -10.49 -12.07
CA ILE A 11 0.40 -11.37 -12.73
C ILE A 11 0.21 -11.22 -14.24
N ASP A 12 1.03 -10.37 -14.85
CA ASP A 12 1.01 -10.13 -16.29
C ASP A 12 2.40 -9.73 -16.75
N ASP A 13 2.53 -9.31 -18.01
CA ASP A 13 3.82 -9.02 -18.62
C ASP A 13 4.62 -7.93 -17.93
N GLY A 14 4.08 -7.09 -17.18
CA GLY A 14 4.82 -6.06 -16.45
C GLY A 14 4.77 -6.24 -14.95
N GLY A 15 4.04 -7.26 -14.49
CA GLY A 15 3.74 -7.41 -13.08
C GLY A 15 4.94 -7.59 -12.19
N ALA A 16 5.87 -8.45 -12.60
CA ALA A 16 7.07 -8.69 -11.79
C ALA A 16 7.90 -7.42 -11.60
N LYS A 17 7.99 -6.61 -12.65
CA LYS A 17 8.74 -5.36 -12.58
C LYS A 17 8.04 -4.34 -11.68
N ARG A 18 6.71 -4.23 -11.81
CA ARG A 18 5.93 -3.34 -10.95
C ARG A 18 6.04 -3.78 -9.50
N LEU A 19 5.94 -5.08 -9.25
CA LEU A 19 6.06 -5.62 -7.91
C LEU A 19 7.40 -5.26 -7.26
N ARG A 20 8.49 -5.41 -8.00
CA ARG A 20 9.82 -5.07 -7.50
C ARG A 20 9.95 -3.59 -7.17
N ARG A 21 9.38 -2.73 -8.02
CA ARG A 21 9.44 -1.28 -7.82
C ARG A 21 8.63 -0.84 -6.61
N VAL A 22 7.45 -1.43 -6.42
CA VAL A 22 6.64 -1.15 -5.25
C VAL A 22 7.36 -1.57 -3.98
N ALA A 23 7.90 -2.79 -3.97
CA ALA A 23 8.63 -3.28 -2.81
C ALA A 23 9.87 -2.42 -2.51
N LYS A 24 10.59 -2.01 -3.54
CA LYS A 24 11.77 -1.15 -3.36
C LYS A 24 11.39 0.20 -2.76
N ALA A 25 10.32 0.81 -3.24
CA ALA A 25 9.86 2.07 -2.69
C ALA A 25 9.51 1.93 -1.21
N CYS A 26 8.81 0.88 -0.85
CA CYS A 26 8.47 0.62 0.55
C CYS A 26 9.69 0.38 1.43
N ARG A 27 10.68 -0.36 0.92
CA ARG A 27 11.90 -0.66 1.69
C ARG A 27 12.70 0.59 2.05
N ASN A 28 12.58 1.63 1.28
CA ASN A 28 13.28 2.89 1.59
C ASN A 28 12.71 3.58 2.84
N TYR A 29 11.50 3.24 3.25
CA TYR A 29 10.82 3.92 4.34
C TYR A 29 10.33 2.98 5.42
N GLY A 30 10.45 1.68 5.23
CA GLY A 30 9.86 0.76 6.17
C GLY A 30 10.43 -0.65 6.09
N GLN A 31 9.73 -1.56 6.72
CA GLN A 31 10.15 -2.92 6.87
C GLN A 31 9.04 -3.87 6.44
N ARG A 32 9.42 -4.90 5.68
CA ARG A 32 8.46 -5.93 5.27
C ARG A 32 8.06 -6.77 6.48
N VAL A 33 6.77 -6.91 6.68
CA VAL A 33 6.23 -7.74 7.77
C VAL A 33 5.51 -8.97 7.24
N GLN A 34 5.02 -8.91 6.02
CA GLN A 34 4.47 -10.05 5.30
C GLN A 34 4.81 -9.89 3.82
N TYR A 35 4.48 -10.88 3.03
CA TYR A 35 4.90 -10.94 1.64
C TYR A 35 4.63 -9.65 0.86
N SER A 36 3.44 -9.10 1.01
CA SER A 36 3.03 -7.89 0.32
C SER A 36 2.60 -6.78 1.29
N VAL A 37 3.19 -6.76 2.47
CA VAL A 37 2.84 -5.79 3.50
C VAL A 37 4.09 -5.20 4.11
N PHE A 38 4.16 -3.88 4.15
CA PHE A 38 5.24 -3.14 4.79
C PHE A 38 4.71 -2.26 5.89
N GLU A 39 5.46 -2.19 6.98
CA GLU A 39 5.27 -1.19 8.04
C GLU A 39 6.19 -0.03 7.77
N CYS A 40 5.63 1.16 7.63
CA CYS A 40 6.42 2.36 7.34
C CYS A 40 6.22 3.38 8.46
N ILE A 41 7.34 3.86 9.01
CA ILE A 41 7.33 4.96 9.97
C ILE A 41 7.90 6.16 9.25
N VAL A 42 7.06 7.17 9.02
CA VAL A 42 7.40 8.30 8.18
C VAL A 42 6.78 9.57 8.76
N ASP A 43 7.38 10.71 8.43
CA ASP A 43 6.70 11.97 8.68
C ASP A 43 5.74 12.29 7.52
N PRO A 44 4.87 13.30 7.67
CA PRO A 44 3.90 13.62 6.62
C PRO A 44 4.54 13.95 5.26
N ALA A 45 5.69 14.60 5.24
CA ALA A 45 6.37 14.93 3.99
C ALA A 45 6.91 13.68 3.33
N GLN A 46 7.53 12.79 4.09
CA GLN A 46 8.02 11.52 3.58
C GLN A 46 6.86 10.67 3.07
N TRP A 47 5.74 10.67 3.79
CA TRP A 47 4.58 9.89 3.36
C TRP A 47 4.03 10.38 2.03
N THR A 48 3.96 11.70 1.83
CA THR A 48 3.51 12.26 0.57
C THR A 48 4.38 11.76 -0.59
N VAL A 49 5.70 11.76 -0.42
CA VAL A 49 6.62 11.28 -1.45
C VAL A 49 6.43 9.78 -1.69
N LEU A 50 6.38 8.99 -0.62
CA LEU A 50 6.22 7.54 -0.74
C LEU A 50 4.89 7.19 -1.41
N ARG A 51 3.81 7.80 -0.95
CA ARG A 51 2.49 7.55 -1.51
C ARG A 51 2.43 7.86 -3.00
N ASP A 52 2.96 9.02 -3.39
CA ASP A 52 2.99 9.39 -4.80
C ASP A 52 3.81 8.42 -5.63
N ASN A 53 4.95 7.98 -5.11
CA ASN A 53 5.78 7.01 -5.81
C ASN A 53 5.04 5.67 -5.98
N LEU A 54 4.38 5.21 -4.95
CA LEU A 54 3.64 3.94 -5.02
C LEU A 54 2.52 4.00 -6.04
N ILE A 55 1.76 5.07 -6.04
CA ILE A 55 0.66 5.24 -6.99
C ILE A 55 1.19 5.29 -8.42
N ARG A 56 2.34 5.88 -8.62
CA ARG A 56 2.97 5.99 -9.93
C ARG A 56 3.50 4.65 -10.44
N GLU A 57 3.93 3.79 -9.53
CA GLU A 57 4.52 2.52 -9.91
C GLU A 57 3.50 1.45 -10.27
N ILE A 58 2.27 1.56 -9.82
CA ILE A 58 1.25 0.55 -10.11
C ILE A 58 0.50 0.88 -11.40
N ASP A 59 -0.16 -0.14 -11.93
CA ASP A 59 -1.16 0.02 -12.96
C ASP A 59 -2.53 0.03 -12.28
N GLU A 60 -3.15 1.19 -12.20
CA GLU A 60 -4.40 1.35 -11.45
C GLU A 60 -5.56 0.54 -12.02
N GLY A 61 -5.44 0.12 -13.26
CA GLY A 61 -6.45 -0.76 -13.88
C GLY A 61 -6.30 -2.23 -13.52
N LYS A 62 -5.17 -2.62 -12.93
CA LYS A 62 -4.86 -4.02 -12.67
C LYS A 62 -4.40 -4.28 -11.25
N ASP A 63 -3.69 -3.33 -10.67
CA ASP A 63 -3.07 -3.47 -9.36
C ASP A 63 -3.85 -2.72 -8.31
N SER A 64 -3.59 -3.03 -7.04
CA SER A 64 -4.19 -2.27 -5.95
C SER A 64 -3.19 -2.00 -4.85
N LEU A 65 -3.39 -0.88 -4.17
CA LEU A 65 -2.69 -0.49 -2.97
C LEU A 65 -3.72 -0.24 -1.88
N ARG A 66 -3.33 -0.52 -0.66
CA ARG A 66 -4.15 -0.19 0.49
C ARG A 66 -3.25 0.34 1.60
N PHE A 67 -3.60 1.49 2.10
CA PHE A 67 -2.86 2.16 3.16
C PHE A 67 -3.70 2.17 4.43
N TYR A 68 -3.12 1.65 5.49
CA TYR A 68 -3.76 1.65 6.81
C TYR A 68 -3.00 2.64 7.68
N TYR A 69 -3.67 3.72 8.03
CA TYR A 69 -3.08 4.75 8.86
C TYR A 69 -3.33 4.38 10.33
N LEU A 70 -2.29 3.96 11.00
CA LEU A 70 -2.40 3.48 12.36
C LEU A 70 -2.24 4.64 13.34
N GLY A 71 -3.14 4.74 14.27
CA GLY A 71 -3.17 5.82 15.25
C GLY A 71 -4.52 5.90 15.92
N SER A 72 -4.82 7.05 16.53
CA SER A 72 -6.00 7.20 17.37
C SER A 72 -7.32 7.07 16.63
N ASN A 73 -7.36 7.29 15.32
CA ASN A 73 -8.57 7.19 14.52
C ASN A 73 -8.43 6.18 13.40
N TRP A 74 -7.77 5.07 13.67
CA TRP A 74 -7.43 4.09 12.65
C TRP A 74 -8.65 3.57 11.88
N ARG A 75 -9.82 3.50 12.47
CA ARG A 75 -11.02 2.93 11.84
C ARG A 75 -11.43 3.62 10.56
N ARG A 76 -11.13 4.91 10.46
CA ARG A 76 -11.51 5.70 9.29
C ARG A 76 -10.34 6.04 8.42
N ARG A 77 -9.22 5.37 8.64
CA ARG A 77 -7.99 5.75 7.99
C ARG A 77 -7.43 4.62 7.16
N VAL A 78 -8.28 4.11 6.29
CA VAL A 78 -7.87 3.15 5.29
C VAL A 78 -8.13 3.78 3.93
N GLU A 79 -7.11 3.79 3.10
CA GLU A 79 -7.21 4.32 1.75
C GLU A 79 -6.92 3.22 0.75
N HIS A 80 -7.76 3.10 -0.26
CA HIS A 80 -7.59 2.14 -1.34
C HIS A 80 -7.29 2.87 -2.65
N VAL A 81 -6.31 2.39 -3.39
CA VAL A 81 -5.96 2.90 -4.71
C VAL A 81 -5.85 1.71 -5.66
N GLY A 82 -6.50 1.79 -6.80
CA GLY A 82 -6.36 0.79 -7.85
C GLY A 82 -7.62 0.00 -8.14
N ALA A 83 -7.43 -1.10 -8.88
CA ALA A 83 -8.52 -1.81 -9.54
C ALA A 83 -9.43 -2.58 -8.60
N LYS A 84 -8.87 -3.20 -7.57
CA LYS A 84 -9.68 -4.01 -6.67
C LYS A 84 -10.35 -3.11 -5.66
N LYS A 85 -11.66 -3.11 -5.67
CA LYS A 85 -12.39 -2.46 -4.61
C LYS A 85 -12.03 -3.14 -3.31
N GLY A 86 -11.85 -2.35 -2.30
CA GLY A 86 -11.57 -2.85 -0.99
C GLY A 86 -12.67 -3.76 -0.49
N ILE A 87 -12.32 -4.58 0.48
CA ILE A 87 -13.28 -5.34 1.24
C ILE A 87 -14.26 -4.34 1.83
N ASP A 88 -15.50 -4.76 1.96
CA ASP A 88 -16.52 -3.95 2.63
C ASP A 88 -15.96 -3.41 3.95
N GLN A 89 -15.85 -2.10 4.03
CA GLN A 89 -15.26 -1.43 5.17
C GLN A 89 -16.05 -1.65 6.46
N GLU A 90 -17.29 -2.05 6.34
CA GLU A 90 -18.14 -2.29 7.49
C GLU A 90 -18.11 -3.73 7.94
N GLY A 91 -17.55 -4.61 7.13
CA GLY A 91 -17.37 -5.98 7.51
C GLY A 91 -16.14 -6.17 8.39
N PRO A 92 -16.04 -7.31 9.05
CA PRO A 92 -14.84 -7.62 9.80
C PRO A 92 -13.66 -7.71 8.83
N MET A 93 -12.57 -7.09 9.23
CA MET A 93 -11.33 -7.24 8.50
C MET A 93 -10.84 -8.66 8.70
N ILE A 94 -10.86 -9.42 7.66
CA ILE A 94 -10.29 -10.76 7.71
C ILE A 94 -8.81 -10.62 7.41
N VAL A 95 -8.07 -10.98 8.36
CA VAL A 95 -6.62 -10.85 8.28
C VAL A 95 -6.03 -12.19 7.86
#